data_988e83fe737a3032052e4d8ce93722da
#
_entry.id   988e83fe737a3032052e4d8ce93722da
#
_cell.length_a   1.000
_cell.length_b   1.000
_cell.length_c   1.000
_cell.angle_alpha   90.00
_cell.angle_beta   90.00
_cell.angle_gamma   90.00
#
_symmetry.space_group_name_H-M   'P 1'
#
loop_
_entity.id
_entity.type
_entity.pdbx_description
1 polymer ?
#
loop_
_entity_poly.entity_id
_entity_poly.type
_entity_poly.pdbx_seq_one_letter_code
_entity_poly.pdbx_strand_id
1 'polypeptide(L)'
;MRLDKYLKLTRLIKRRTVVNDACDAGKITVNGNVAKASYQVKVGDILEITLGTRTIKAEVTGLEEHVTRETAGDQYRILEE
;
A
#
# COMPACT_ATOMS: atom_id res chain seq x y z
N MET A 1 9.96 -5.91 2.30
CA MET A 1 8.60 -6.15 2.87
C MET A 1 7.60 -6.37 1.74
N ARG A 2 6.74 -7.35 1.86
CA ARG A 2 5.71 -7.63 0.86
C ARG A 2 4.65 -6.52 0.86
N LEU A 3 4.11 -6.25 -0.31
CA LEU A 3 3.08 -5.22 -0.48
C LEU A 3 1.85 -5.48 0.40
N ASP A 4 1.37 -6.74 0.46
CA ASP A 4 0.22 -7.08 1.28
C ASP A 4 0.48 -6.80 2.77
N LYS A 5 1.67 -7.12 3.26
CA LYS A 5 2.06 -6.84 4.64
C LYS A 5 2.15 -5.33 4.88
N TYR A 6 2.75 -4.59 3.95
CA TYR A 6 2.90 -3.15 4.05
C TYR A 6 1.55 -2.44 4.15
N LEU A 7 0.60 -2.81 3.27
CA LEU A 7 -0.73 -2.19 3.26
C LEU A 7 -1.49 -2.45 4.55
N LYS A 8 -1.32 -3.64 5.14
CA LYS A 8 -1.94 -3.97 6.41
C LYS A 8 -1.29 -3.22 7.58
N LEU A 9 0.04 -3.16 7.62
CA LEU A 9 0.77 -2.49 8.69
C LEU A 9 0.47 -0.99 8.73
N THR A 10 0.40 -0.36 7.57
CA THR A 10 0.11 1.08 7.46
C THR A 10 -1.37 1.39 7.59
N ARG A 11 -2.22 0.36 7.64
CA ARG A 11 -3.67 0.48 7.72
C ARG A 11 -4.29 1.21 6.52
N LEU A 12 -3.57 1.30 5.41
CA LEU A 12 -4.14 1.79 4.16
C LEU A 12 -5.27 0.88 3.70
N ILE A 13 -5.10 -0.43 3.90
CA ILE A 13 -6.16 -1.42 3.74
C ILE A 13 -6.20 -2.28 5.00
N LYS A 14 -7.34 -2.30 5.68
CA LYS A 14 -7.47 -2.96 6.98
C LYS A 14 -7.59 -4.47 6.88
N ARG A 15 -8.07 -5.01 5.77
CA ARG A 15 -8.32 -6.43 5.59
C ARG A 15 -7.40 -7.03 4.55
N ARG A 16 -6.70 -8.11 4.91
CA ARG A 16 -5.77 -8.80 4.02
C ARG A 16 -6.46 -9.38 2.78
N THR A 17 -7.68 -9.89 2.94
CA THR A 17 -8.47 -10.41 1.82
C THR A 17 -8.76 -9.32 0.78
N VAL A 18 -9.02 -8.10 1.23
CA VAL A 18 -9.25 -6.96 0.35
C VAL A 18 -7.98 -6.62 -0.43
N VAL A 19 -6.81 -6.71 0.21
CA VAL A 19 -5.52 -6.49 -0.47
C VAL A 19 -5.32 -7.50 -1.59
N ASN A 20 -5.51 -8.79 -1.29
CA ASN A 20 -5.33 -9.85 -2.28
C ASN A 20 -6.30 -9.70 -3.45
N ASP A 21 -7.57 -9.42 -3.16
CA ASP A 21 -8.59 -9.24 -4.20
C ASP A 21 -8.26 -8.03 -5.08
N ALA A 22 -7.81 -6.93 -4.48
CA ALA A 22 -7.44 -5.73 -5.22
C ALA A 22 -6.21 -5.97 -6.10
N CYS A 23 -5.21 -6.69 -5.59
CA CYS A 23 -4.02 -7.03 -6.38
C CYS A 23 -4.39 -7.94 -7.56
N ASP A 24 -5.23 -8.96 -7.32
CA ASP A 24 -5.67 -9.89 -8.36
C ASP A 24 -6.49 -9.19 -9.43
N ALA A 25 -7.26 -8.18 -9.05
CA ALA A 25 -8.07 -7.39 -9.97
C ALA A 25 -7.28 -6.28 -10.68
N GLY A 26 -5.98 -6.14 -10.40
CA GLY A 26 -5.14 -5.10 -10.99
C GLY A 26 -5.43 -3.69 -10.48
N LYS A 27 -6.01 -3.58 -9.30
CA LYS A 27 -6.42 -2.28 -8.74
C LYS A 27 -5.32 -1.60 -7.91
N ILE A 28 -4.20 -2.28 -7.68
CA ILE A 28 -3.06 -1.72 -6.96
C ILE A 28 -1.88 -1.67 -7.90
N THR A 29 -1.33 -0.47 -8.10
CA THR A 29 -0.14 -0.27 -8.92
C THR A 29 0.99 0.28 -8.06
N VAL A 30 2.23 -0.03 -8.47
CA VAL A 30 3.44 0.53 -7.89
C VAL A 30 4.22 1.17 -9.01
N ASN A 31 4.48 2.46 -8.89
CA ASN A 31 5.18 3.25 -9.92
C ASN A 31 4.51 3.13 -11.30
N GLY A 32 3.18 3.03 -11.32
CA GLY A 32 2.39 2.93 -12.54
C GLY A 32 2.21 1.52 -13.11
N ASN A 33 2.79 0.50 -12.49
CA ASN A 33 2.70 -0.89 -12.94
C ASN A 33 1.87 -1.71 -11.97
N VAL A 34 0.98 -2.55 -12.49
CA VAL A 34 0.19 -3.46 -11.66
C VAL A 34 1.13 -4.35 -10.84
N ALA A 35 0.89 -4.39 -9.53
CA ALA A 35 1.72 -5.15 -8.60
C ALA A 35 0.94 -6.30 -7.97
N LYS A 36 1.64 -7.39 -7.69
CA LYS A 36 1.09 -8.54 -6.96
C LYS A 36 1.24 -8.31 -5.46
N ALA A 37 0.46 -9.05 -4.66
CA ALA A 37 0.54 -8.98 -3.20
C ALA A 37 1.95 -9.31 -2.68
N SER A 38 2.69 -10.13 -3.40
CA SER A 38 4.06 -10.54 -3.04
C SER A 38 5.15 -9.56 -3.47
N TYR A 39 4.78 -8.46 -4.14
CA TYR A 39 5.75 -7.46 -4.57
C TYR A 39 6.54 -6.92 -3.37
N GLN A 40 7.86 -6.76 -3.54
CA GLN A 40 8.73 -6.22 -2.49
C GLN A 40 8.75 -4.70 -2.56
N VAL A 41 8.09 -4.08 -1.59
CA VAL A 41 7.96 -2.63 -1.49
C VAL A 41 9.29 -2.00 -1.07
N LYS A 42 9.61 -0.85 -1.64
CA LYS A 42 10.83 -0.08 -1.32
C LYS A 42 10.47 1.35 -0.98
N VAL A 43 11.29 1.98 -0.16
CA VAL A 43 11.16 3.42 0.12
C VAL A 43 11.28 4.20 -1.20
N GLY A 44 10.35 5.11 -1.42
CA GLY A 44 10.26 5.88 -2.65
C GLY A 44 9.25 5.34 -3.67
N ASP A 45 8.73 4.12 -3.46
CA ASP A 45 7.69 3.57 -4.34
C ASP A 45 6.41 4.38 -4.21
N ILE A 46 5.75 4.60 -5.34
CA ILE A 46 4.46 5.30 -5.42
C ILE A 46 3.37 4.26 -5.61
N LEU A 47 2.50 4.15 -4.62
CA LEU A 47 1.39 3.19 -4.64
C LEU A 47 0.11 3.90 -5.06
N GLU A 48 -0.64 3.29 -5.97
CA GLU A 48 -2.00 3.72 -6.30
C GLU A 48 -2.94 2.56 -5.99
N ILE A 49 -3.91 2.82 -5.13
CA ILE A 49 -4.87 1.82 -4.67
C ILE A 49 -6.26 2.29 -5.06
N THR A 50 -6.92 1.54 -5.94
CA THR A 50 -8.29 1.83 -6.37
C THR A 50 -9.26 0.95 -5.60
N LEU A 51 -10.11 1.58 -4.78
CA LEU A 51 -11.13 0.89 -4.00
C LEU A 51 -12.49 1.47 -4.39
N GLY A 52 -13.24 0.74 -5.20
CA GLY A 52 -14.52 1.22 -5.71
C GLY A 52 -14.34 2.47 -6.56
N THR A 53 -14.94 3.59 -6.13
CA THR A 53 -14.83 4.87 -6.83
C THR A 53 -13.68 5.74 -6.32
N ARG A 54 -12.94 5.26 -5.32
CA ARG A 54 -11.84 6.03 -4.71
C ARG A 54 -10.50 5.49 -5.15
N THR A 55 -9.56 6.39 -5.43
CA THR A 55 -8.17 6.06 -5.66
C THR A 55 -7.32 6.76 -4.61
N ILE A 56 -6.51 5.98 -3.90
CA ILE A 56 -5.56 6.49 -2.91
C ILE A 56 -4.18 6.40 -3.52
N LYS A 57 -3.46 7.52 -3.52
CA LYS A 57 -2.07 7.57 -3.99
C LYS A 57 -1.18 7.88 -2.80
N ALA A 58 -0.18 7.05 -2.58
CA ALA A 58 0.70 7.18 -1.42
C ALA A 58 2.13 6.87 -1.81
N GLU A 59 3.07 7.62 -1.21
CA GLU A 59 4.49 7.35 -1.35
C GLU A 59 4.99 6.57 -0.14
N VAL A 60 5.79 5.54 -0.37
CA VAL A 60 6.41 4.76 0.71
C VAL A 60 7.56 5.58 1.29
N THR A 61 7.45 5.93 2.57
CA THR A 61 8.48 6.72 3.27
C THR A 61 9.23 5.92 4.32
N GLY A 62 8.73 4.72 4.69
CA GLY A 62 9.39 3.85 5.64
C GLY A 62 8.90 2.42 5.52
N LEU A 63 9.71 1.47 6.01
CA LEU A 63 9.42 0.04 5.93
C LEU A 63 9.65 -0.64 7.28
N GLU A 64 9.25 0.01 8.38
CA GLU A 64 9.39 -0.57 9.72
C GLU A 64 8.42 -1.72 9.92
N GLU A 65 8.91 -2.86 10.41
CA GLU A 65 8.07 -4.04 10.65
C GLU A 65 7.26 -3.94 11.94
N HIS A 66 7.78 -3.18 12.92
CA HIS A 66 7.11 -2.98 14.20
C HIS A 66 6.41 -1.62 14.21
N VAL A 67 5.23 -1.60 13.59
CA VAL A 67 4.44 -0.37 13.45
C VAL A 67 3.31 -0.38 14.46
N THR A 68 3.27 0.64 15.31
CA THR A 68 2.15 0.85 16.23
C THR A 68 1.07 1.68 15.54
N ARG A 69 -0.09 1.81 16.20
CA ARG A 69 -1.16 2.66 15.71
C ARG A 69 -0.69 4.11 15.51
N GLU A 70 0.22 4.58 16.36
CA GLU A 70 0.73 5.95 16.31
C GLU A 70 1.74 6.16 15.17
N THR A 71 2.55 5.13 14.85
CA THR A 71 3.61 5.24 13.85
C THR A 71 3.21 4.71 12.47
N ALA A 72 2.00 4.14 12.33
CA ALA A 72 1.56 3.59 11.05
C ALA A 72 1.58 4.63 9.94
N GLY A 73 1.17 5.88 10.24
CA GLY A 73 1.16 6.97 9.27
C GLY A 73 2.55 7.48 8.89
N ASP A 74 3.59 7.13 9.66
CA ASP A 74 4.96 7.55 9.36
C ASP A 74 5.61 6.73 8.25
N GLN A 75 4.96 5.63 7.84
CA GLN A 75 5.50 4.73 6.82
C GLN A 75 5.09 5.12 5.41
N TYR A 76 4.18 6.06 5.27
CA TYR A 76 3.70 6.53 3.97
C TYR A 76 3.30 7.99 4.04
N ARG A 77 3.20 8.60 2.84
CA ARG A 77 2.69 9.96 2.69
C ARG A 77 1.63 9.96 1.60
N ILE A 78 0.44 10.47 1.92
CA ILE A 78 -0.63 10.60 0.92
C ILE A 78 -0.27 11.70 -0.06
N LEU A 79 -0.36 11.39 -1.35
CA LEU A 79 -0.13 12.32 -2.42
C LEU A 79 -1.47 12.81 -2.95
N GLU A 80 -1.66 14.12 -2.97
CA GLU A 80 -2.86 14.72 -3.55
C GLU A 80 -2.62 15.01 -5.03
N GLU A 81 -3.63 14.74 -5.84
CA GLU A 81 -3.60 15.11 -7.24
C GLU A 81 -3.98 16.55 -7.44
#